data_850a05ecfbe40b0188fef317348a3216
#
_entry.id   850a05ecfbe40b0188fef317348a3216
#
_cell.length_a   1.000
_cell.length_b   1.000
_cell.length_c   1.000
_cell.angle_alpha   90.00
_cell.angle_beta   90.00
_cell.angle_gamma   90.00
#
_symmetry.space_group_name_H-M   'P 1'
#
loop_
_entity.id
_entity.type
_entity.pdbx_description
1 polymer ?
#
loop_
_entity_poly.entity_id
_entity_poly.type
_entity_poly.pdbx_seq_one_letter_code
_entity_poly.pdbx_strand_id
1 'polypeptide(L)'
;IWTFENPEKIEKIKNNFKKNKKINVEEVVENKKYFTANSFDVELSKVLSLDTKTAFLIYPDKKKKFDLSNLTIFTQSGFIINNEKISKLNLPDNFTLQRNGGIKTIITLNKETFALISANEKECFFSSIVSLSAGKEVFRTNCLPEDPKNNDFNGMGSSNIHFKESILFSLGTPEKHLSKNSLLAQDNNSFFGKILEIKKN
;
A
#
# COMPACT_ATOMS: atom_id res chain seq x y z
N ILE A 1 -25.99 14.00 0.22
CA ILE A 1 -26.99 14.52 -0.76
C ILE A 1 -27.00 13.61 -1.98
N TRP A 2 -25.87 13.33 -2.65
CA TRP A 2 -25.79 12.50 -3.86
C TRP A 2 -26.29 11.05 -3.67
N THR A 3 -26.17 10.51 -2.48
CA THR A 3 -26.59 9.14 -2.14
C THR A 3 -28.10 8.98 -2.03
N PHE A 4 -28.85 10.04 -1.69
CA PHE A 4 -30.32 9.99 -1.58
C PHE A 4 -31.05 10.14 -2.92
N GLU A 5 -30.39 10.71 -3.93
CA GLU A 5 -31.01 11.00 -5.22
C GLU A 5 -30.89 9.86 -6.25
N ASN A 6 -30.14 8.79 -5.96
CA ASN A 6 -29.89 7.71 -6.93
C ASN A 6 -29.88 6.31 -6.29
N PRO A 7 -30.99 5.82 -5.75
CA PRO A 7 -31.07 4.51 -5.11
C PRO A 7 -30.70 3.34 -6.05
N GLU A 8 -31.06 3.45 -7.34
CA GLU A 8 -30.73 2.42 -8.34
C GLU A 8 -29.22 2.30 -8.61
N LYS A 9 -28.48 3.40 -8.52
CA LYS A 9 -27.00 3.38 -8.64
C LYS A 9 -26.35 2.75 -7.42
N ILE A 10 -26.92 2.95 -6.23
CA ILE A 10 -26.48 2.32 -4.99
C ILE A 10 -26.69 0.80 -5.07
N GLU A 11 -27.82 0.39 -5.60
CA GLU A 11 -28.13 -1.04 -5.75
C GLU A 11 -27.23 -1.70 -6.81
N LYS A 12 -26.95 -1.02 -7.92
CA LYS A 12 -25.94 -1.44 -8.90
C LYS A 12 -24.52 -1.53 -8.31
N ILE A 13 -24.14 -0.56 -7.49
CA ILE A 13 -22.86 -0.57 -6.77
C ILE A 13 -22.85 -1.73 -5.77
N LYS A 14 -23.90 -1.91 -4.95
CA LYS A 14 -24.02 -3.04 -4.01
C LYS A 14 -24.03 -4.39 -4.72
N ASN A 15 -24.66 -4.51 -5.89
CA ASN A 15 -24.70 -5.74 -6.67
C ASN A 15 -23.38 -6.01 -7.41
N ASN A 16 -22.62 -4.99 -7.77
CA ASN A 16 -21.26 -5.14 -8.26
C ASN A 16 -20.29 -5.55 -7.12
N PHE A 17 -20.54 -5.13 -5.88
CA PHE A 17 -19.79 -5.61 -4.71
C PHE A 17 -20.24 -7.03 -4.28
N LYS A 18 -21.49 -7.42 -4.52
CA LYS A 18 -22.03 -8.77 -4.22
C LYS A 18 -21.69 -9.81 -5.30
N LYS A 19 -21.45 -9.43 -6.53
CA LYS A 19 -20.80 -10.32 -7.48
C LYS A 19 -19.37 -10.49 -7.01
N ASN A 20 -19.09 -11.62 -6.38
CA ASN A 20 -17.75 -12.17 -6.22
C ASN A 20 -17.08 -12.07 -7.59
N LYS A 21 -16.41 -10.97 -7.85
CA LYS A 21 -15.51 -10.86 -8.98
C LYS A 21 -14.45 -11.89 -8.67
N LYS A 22 -14.54 -13.07 -9.30
CA LYS A 22 -13.39 -13.96 -9.42
C LYS A 22 -12.29 -13.06 -9.97
N ILE A 23 -11.31 -12.73 -9.16
CA ILE A 23 -10.09 -12.15 -9.68
C ILE A 23 -9.56 -13.28 -10.56
N ASN A 24 -9.59 -13.09 -11.87
CA ASN A 24 -8.91 -13.98 -12.77
C ASN A 24 -7.42 -13.81 -12.47
N VAL A 25 -6.91 -14.73 -11.70
CA VAL A 25 -5.47 -14.95 -11.56
C VAL A 25 -5.10 -15.75 -12.80
N GLU A 26 -4.71 -15.09 -13.85
CA GLU A 26 -4.12 -15.75 -14.99
C GLU A 26 -2.68 -16.11 -14.61
N GLU A 27 -2.42 -17.39 -14.44
CA GLU A 27 -1.07 -17.92 -14.42
C GLU A 27 -0.45 -17.63 -15.78
N VAL A 28 0.40 -16.62 -15.86
CA VAL A 28 1.12 -16.30 -17.08
C VAL A 28 2.31 -17.24 -17.17
N VAL A 29 2.10 -18.38 -17.82
CA VAL A 29 3.19 -19.22 -18.28
C VAL A 29 3.86 -18.49 -19.46
N GLU A 30 5.10 -18.03 -19.19
CA GLU A 30 6.11 -17.63 -20.17
C GLU A 30 6.02 -16.26 -20.85
N ASN A 31 6.73 -15.32 -20.26
CA ASN A 31 7.60 -14.39 -20.98
C ASN A 31 8.88 -14.21 -20.16
N LYS A 32 9.74 -15.22 -20.20
CA LYS A 32 11.05 -15.12 -19.58
C LYS A 32 11.91 -14.17 -20.39
N LYS A 33 12.47 -13.16 -19.74
CA LYS A 33 13.48 -12.28 -20.32
C LYS A 33 14.80 -12.54 -19.61
N TYR A 34 15.83 -12.68 -20.39
CA TYR A 34 17.19 -12.90 -19.90
C TYR A 34 18.02 -11.63 -20.13
N PHE A 35 18.75 -11.24 -19.12
CA PHE A 35 19.69 -10.12 -19.19
C PHE A 35 20.99 -10.59 -18.61
N THR A 36 22.09 -10.34 -19.34
CA THR A 36 23.45 -10.57 -18.84
C THR A 36 24.00 -9.24 -18.32
N ALA A 37 24.33 -9.21 -17.05
CA ALA A 37 25.10 -8.14 -16.42
C ALA A 37 26.55 -8.58 -16.25
N ASN A 38 27.46 -7.65 -16.01
CA ASN A 38 28.92 -7.92 -16.02
C ASN A 38 29.38 -9.08 -15.10
N SER A 39 28.59 -9.48 -14.12
CA SER A 39 28.96 -10.50 -13.13
C SER A 39 27.86 -11.51 -12.81
N PHE A 40 26.68 -11.39 -13.41
CA PHE A 40 25.55 -12.31 -13.18
C PHE A 40 24.53 -12.25 -14.29
N ASP A 41 23.82 -13.35 -14.46
CA ASP A 41 22.67 -13.43 -15.37
C ASP A 41 21.38 -13.23 -14.58
N VAL A 42 20.46 -12.47 -15.16
CA VAL A 42 19.14 -12.17 -14.59
C VAL A 42 18.06 -12.80 -15.45
N GLU A 43 17.27 -13.68 -14.85
CA GLU A 43 16.03 -14.19 -15.43
C GLU A 43 14.85 -13.42 -14.85
N LEU A 44 14.06 -12.77 -15.70
CA LEU A 44 12.79 -12.14 -15.30
C LEU A 44 11.63 -12.96 -15.86
N SER A 45 10.75 -13.40 -14.97
CA SER A 45 9.51 -14.07 -15.34
C SER A 45 8.30 -13.34 -14.78
N LYS A 46 7.27 -13.20 -15.62
CA LYS A 46 5.97 -12.71 -15.15
C LYS A 46 5.20 -13.89 -14.58
N VAL A 47 5.00 -13.92 -13.26
CA VAL A 47 4.35 -15.05 -12.57
C VAL A 47 2.87 -14.81 -12.29
N LEU A 48 2.41 -13.56 -12.33
CA LEU A 48 1.06 -13.18 -11.95
C LEU A 48 0.59 -11.92 -12.68
N SER A 49 -0.67 -11.90 -13.09
CA SER A 49 -1.34 -10.70 -13.56
C SER A 49 -2.60 -10.46 -12.72
N LEU A 50 -2.75 -9.25 -12.20
CA LEU A 50 -3.93 -8.83 -11.44
C LEU A 50 -4.58 -7.63 -12.12
N ASP A 51 -5.89 -7.54 -12.04
CA ASP A 51 -6.68 -6.40 -12.52
C ASP A 51 -6.71 -5.22 -11.54
N THR A 52 -5.93 -5.30 -10.46
CA THR A 52 -5.84 -4.29 -9.41
C THR A 52 -4.40 -3.95 -9.07
N LYS A 53 -4.18 -2.75 -8.54
CA LYS A 53 -2.85 -2.32 -8.11
C LYS A 53 -2.44 -3.07 -6.83
N THR A 54 -1.29 -3.71 -6.87
CA THR A 54 -0.67 -4.37 -5.72
C THR A 54 0.12 -3.35 -4.90
N ALA A 55 -0.10 -3.32 -3.60
CA ALA A 55 0.69 -2.52 -2.67
C ALA A 55 1.86 -3.30 -2.09
N PHE A 56 1.64 -4.56 -1.73
CA PHE A 56 2.65 -5.38 -1.06
C PHE A 56 2.37 -6.86 -1.26
N LEU A 57 3.44 -7.66 -1.21
CA LEU A 57 3.39 -9.12 -1.30
C LEU A 57 4.10 -9.72 -0.10
N ILE A 58 3.50 -10.74 0.50
CA ILE A 58 4.14 -11.58 1.52
C ILE A 58 4.23 -13.00 0.99
N TYR A 59 5.46 -13.51 0.95
CA TYR A 59 5.76 -14.89 0.62
C TYR A 59 6.29 -15.60 1.87
N PRO A 60 5.56 -16.55 2.42
CA PRO A 60 5.81 -17.03 3.78
C PRO A 60 7.03 -17.92 3.93
N ASP A 61 7.49 -18.58 2.87
CA ASP A 61 8.56 -19.56 3.00
C ASP A 61 9.54 -19.50 1.81
N LYS A 62 10.70 -18.91 2.06
CA LYS A 62 11.80 -18.79 1.07
C LYS A 62 12.39 -20.14 0.64
N LYS A 63 12.13 -21.23 1.39
CA LYS A 63 12.67 -22.57 1.12
C LYS A 63 11.76 -23.43 0.26
N LYS A 64 10.49 -23.06 0.13
CA LYS A 64 9.53 -23.80 -0.69
C LYS A 64 9.56 -23.28 -2.12
N LYS A 65 9.28 -24.20 -3.05
CA LYS A 65 9.03 -23.83 -4.44
C LYS A 65 7.93 -22.76 -4.48
N PHE A 66 8.09 -21.78 -5.33
CA PHE A 66 7.08 -20.74 -5.51
C PHE A 66 5.72 -21.37 -5.86
N ASP A 67 4.71 -21.05 -5.06
CA ASP A 67 3.34 -21.49 -5.23
C ASP A 67 2.42 -20.30 -4.95
N LEU A 68 1.59 -19.95 -5.90
CA LEU A 68 0.64 -18.84 -5.81
C LEU A 68 -0.34 -19.02 -4.66
N SER A 69 -0.69 -20.26 -4.29
CA SER A 69 -1.58 -20.56 -3.17
C SER A 69 -1.03 -20.07 -1.81
N ASN A 70 0.29 -19.93 -1.70
CA ASN A 70 0.97 -19.46 -0.50
C ASN A 70 1.24 -17.94 -0.51
N LEU A 71 0.87 -17.25 -1.59
CA LEU A 71 1.10 -15.82 -1.72
C LEU A 71 -0.02 -15.03 -1.06
N THR A 72 0.34 -14.09 -0.19
CA THR A 72 -0.58 -13.09 0.33
C THR A 72 -0.34 -11.76 -0.36
N ILE A 73 -1.37 -11.23 -0.99
CA ILE A 73 -1.33 -9.99 -1.75
C ILE A 73 -2.17 -8.93 -1.02
N PHE A 74 -1.57 -7.78 -0.77
CA PHE A 74 -2.27 -6.60 -0.28
C PHE A 74 -2.44 -5.62 -1.44
N THR A 75 -3.66 -5.22 -1.71
CA THR A 75 -3.94 -4.26 -2.78
C THR A 75 -3.87 -2.83 -2.27
N GLN A 76 -3.55 -1.90 -3.14
CA GLN A 76 -3.56 -0.47 -2.82
C GLN A 76 -4.93 -0.01 -2.30
N SER A 77 -6.00 -0.63 -2.76
CA SER A 77 -7.39 -0.29 -2.43
C SER A 77 -7.89 -0.88 -1.10
N GLY A 78 -7.04 -1.55 -0.33
CA GLY A 78 -7.39 -2.04 1.00
C GLY A 78 -8.01 -3.44 1.03
N PHE A 79 -7.70 -4.29 0.06
CA PHE A 79 -8.06 -5.70 0.09
C PHE A 79 -6.84 -6.57 0.33
N ILE A 80 -7.09 -7.73 0.92
CA ILE A 80 -6.13 -8.82 1.04
C ILE A 80 -6.63 -10.00 0.22
N ILE A 81 -5.72 -10.61 -0.53
CA ILE A 81 -5.96 -11.81 -1.33
C ILE A 81 -5.05 -12.90 -0.79
N ASN A 82 -5.65 -13.98 -0.35
CA ASN A 82 -4.94 -15.15 0.16
C ASN A 82 -5.71 -16.41 -0.26
N ASN A 83 -5.03 -17.37 -0.88
CA ASN A 83 -5.65 -18.60 -1.39
C ASN A 83 -6.92 -18.31 -2.20
N GLU A 84 -6.85 -17.42 -3.17
CA GLU A 84 -7.97 -17.00 -4.01
C GLU A 84 -9.15 -16.33 -3.25
N LYS A 85 -9.07 -16.24 -1.93
CA LYS A 85 -10.06 -15.51 -1.13
C LYS A 85 -9.70 -14.04 -1.04
N ILE A 86 -10.70 -13.20 -1.30
CA ILE A 86 -10.58 -11.75 -1.20
C ILE A 86 -11.35 -11.30 0.03
N SER A 87 -10.71 -10.52 0.88
CA SER A 87 -11.37 -9.86 2.00
C SER A 87 -10.92 -8.41 2.12
N LYS A 88 -11.78 -7.57 2.68
CA LYS A 88 -11.46 -6.18 2.98
C LYS A 88 -10.63 -6.11 4.25
N LEU A 89 -9.60 -5.26 4.24
CA LEU A 89 -8.81 -4.99 5.44
C LEU A 89 -9.60 -4.10 6.41
N ASN A 90 -9.30 -4.27 7.69
CA ASN A 90 -9.84 -3.42 8.74
C ASN A 90 -9.05 -2.09 8.77
N LEU A 91 -9.53 -1.11 8.03
CA LEU A 91 -8.93 0.21 7.88
C LEU A 91 -9.83 1.26 8.52
N PRO A 92 -9.29 2.37 9.05
CA PRO A 92 -10.07 3.44 9.64
C PRO A 92 -10.86 4.22 8.56
N ASP A 93 -11.92 4.92 8.99
CA ASP A 93 -12.83 5.64 8.08
C ASP A 93 -12.15 6.75 7.29
N ASN A 94 -11.03 7.28 7.80
CA ASN A 94 -10.25 8.31 7.12
C ASN A 94 -9.31 7.77 6.03
N PHE A 95 -9.25 6.45 5.81
CA PHE A 95 -8.51 5.86 4.70
C PHE A 95 -8.98 6.42 3.36
N THR A 96 -8.04 6.83 2.52
CA THR A 96 -8.37 7.45 1.24
C THR A 96 -7.59 6.90 0.05
N LEU A 97 -8.27 6.79 -1.08
CA LEU A 97 -7.67 6.51 -2.39
C LEU A 97 -7.45 7.80 -3.21
N GLN A 98 -7.93 8.93 -2.72
CA GLN A 98 -7.77 10.20 -3.40
C GLN A 98 -6.28 10.55 -3.55
N ARG A 99 -5.94 11.35 -4.55
CA ARG A 99 -4.60 11.83 -4.81
C ARG A 99 -3.56 10.71 -4.89
N ASN A 100 -3.87 9.64 -5.62
CA ASN A 100 -3.04 8.43 -5.69
C ASN A 100 -2.74 7.80 -4.31
N GLY A 101 -3.66 7.96 -3.37
CA GLY A 101 -3.60 7.39 -2.04
C GLY A 101 -3.76 5.87 -2.03
N GLY A 102 -4.00 5.34 -0.84
CA GLY A 102 -4.19 3.92 -0.57
C GLY A 102 -3.13 3.34 0.35
N ILE A 103 -3.03 2.02 0.39
CA ILE A 103 -1.96 1.33 1.09
C ILE A 103 -0.64 1.52 0.35
N LYS A 104 0.40 1.91 1.07
CA LYS A 104 1.74 2.16 0.53
C LYS A 104 2.71 1.02 0.82
N THR A 105 2.62 0.43 1.99
CA THR A 105 3.38 -0.78 2.36
C THR A 105 2.72 -1.49 3.53
N ILE A 106 3.14 -2.74 3.73
CA ILE A 106 2.76 -3.56 4.89
C ILE A 106 4.01 -3.81 5.72
N ILE A 107 3.86 -3.68 7.01
CA ILE A 107 4.91 -3.85 8.01
C ILE A 107 4.47 -4.96 8.96
N THR A 108 5.29 -5.97 9.15
CA THR A 108 5.01 -7.05 10.12
C THR A 108 6.05 -7.02 11.22
N LEU A 109 5.59 -6.85 12.47
CA LEU A 109 6.43 -6.82 13.66
C LEU A 109 5.79 -7.70 14.74
N ASN A 110 6.53 -8.70 15.24
CA ASN A 110 6.08 -9.57 16.34
C ASN A 110 4.68 -10.20 16.13
N LYS A 111 4.42 -10.71 14.93
CA LYS A 111 3.14 -11.30 14.51
C LYS A 111 1.98 -10.30 14.35
N GLU A 112 2.22 -9.04 14.61
CA GLU A 112 1.27 -7.97 14.31
C GLU A 112 1.56 -7.38 12.94
N THR A 113 0.50 -7.06 12.21
CA THR A 113 0.60 -6.49 10.86
C THR A 113 0.06 -5.08 10.85
N PHE A 114 0.86 -4.17 10.36
CA PHE A 114 0.52 -2.77 10.19
C PHE A 114 0.50 -2.43 8.71
N ALA A 115 -0.29 -1.44 8.34
CA ALA A 115 -0.29 -0.83 7.03
C ALA A 115 0.13 0.63 7.12
N LEU A 116 1.05 1.07 6.27
CA LEU A 116 1.23 2.48 5.97
C LEU A 116 0.19 2.86 4.93
N ILE A 117 -0.68 3.79 5.28
CA ILE A 117 -1.81 4.21 4.46
C ILE A 117 -1.79 5.70 4.19
N SER A 118 -2.54 6.09 3.17
CA SER A 118 -2.93 7.47 2.93
C SER A 118 -4.27 7.73 3.61
N ALA A 119 -4.38 8.82 4.32
CA ALA A 119 -5.56 9.22 5.09
C ALA A 119 -5.96 10.66 4.79
N ASN A 120 -7.24 10.95 5.01
CA ASN A 120 -7.81 12.29 4.88
C ASN A 120 -8.80 12.56 6.02
N GLU A 121 -8.58 13.62 6.74
CA GLU A 121 -9.54 14.19 7.70
C GLU A 121 -9.85 15.63 7.31
N LYS A 122 -11.09 15.89 6.90
CA LYS A 122 -11.50 17.21 6.40
C LYS A 122 -10.63 17.59 5.18
N GLU A 123 -9.77 18.59 5.30
CA GLU A 123 -8.86 19.04 4.25
C GLU A 123 -7.41 18.59 4.47
N CYS A 124 -7.15 17.92 5.59
CA CYS A 124 -5.83 17.41 5.94
C CYS A 124 -5.59 16.03 5.30
N PHE A 125 -4.70 15.96 4.33
CA PHE A 125 -4.17 14.71 3.78
C PHE A 125 -2.85 14.38 4.47
N PHE A 126 -2.69 13.13 4.93
CA PHE A 126 -1.50 12.68 5.67
C PHE A 126 -1.25 11.19 5.47
N SER A 127 -0.07 10.73 5.86
CA SER A 127 0.22 9.29 5.95
C SER A 127 0.04 8.80 7.38
N SER A 128 -0.51 7.60 7.53
CA SER A 128 -0.75 7.00 8.83
C SER A 128 -0.31 5.54 8.84
N ILE A 129 0.18 5.07 9.98
CA ILE A 129 0.40 3.65 10.26
C ILE A 129 -0.79 3.14 11.07
N VAL A 130 -1.40 2.06 10.58
CA VAL A 130 -2.59 1.46 11.16
C VAL A 130 -2.31 0.02 11.54
N SER A 131 -2.67 -0.39 12.75
CA SER A 131 -2.75 -1.80 13.14
C SER A 131 -3.93 -2.45 12.42
N LEU A 132 -3.67 -3.45 11.59
CA LEU A 132 -4.73 -4.11 10.83
C LEU A 132 -5.62 -5.00 11.71
N SER A 133 -5.10 -5.51 12.82
CA SER A 133 -5.87 -6.30 13.79
C SER A 133 -6.87 -5.42 14.54
N ALA A 134 -6.44 -4.24 14.98
CA ALA A 134 -7.27 -3.31 15.75
C ALA A 134 -8.08 -2.33 14.87
N GLY A 135 -7.70 -2.12 13.61
CA GLY A 135 -8.28 -1.09 12.75
C GLY A 135 -8.00 0.33 13.23
N LYS A 136 -6.92 0.51 14.02
CA LYS A 136 -6.60 1.78 14.69
C LYS A 136 -5.29 2.37 14.22
N GLU A 137 -5.29 3.68 14.08
CA GLU A 137 -4.09 4.47 13.84
C GLU A 137 -3.16 4.40 15.05
N VAL A 138 -1.87 4.14 14.79
CA VAL A 138 -0.80 4.12 15.81
C VAL A 138 0.24 5.22 15.60
N PHE A 139 0.27 5.79 14.40
CA PHE A 139 1.14 6.90 14.05
C PHE A 139 0.52 7.71 12.91
N ARG A 140 0.76 9.01 12.91
CA ARG A 140 0.35 9.91 11.82
C ARG A 140 1.44 10.94 11.54
N THR A 141 1.60 11.30 10.27
CA THR A 141 2.45 12.44 9.87
C THR A 141 1.70 13.76 10.03
N ASN A 142 2.41 14.85 9.83
CA ASN A 142 1.79 16.13 9.59
C ASN A 142 0.92 16.08 8.31
N CYS A 143 0.00 17.05 8.17
CA CYS A 143 -0.73 17.22 6.92
C CYS A 143 0.24 17.49 5.77
N LEU A 144 -0.11 16.99 4.58
CA LEU A 144 0.53 17.46 3.36
C LEU A 144 0.26 18.97 3.22
N PRO A 145 1.21 19.74 2.71
CA PRO A 145 1.00 21.17 2.47
C PRO A 145 -0.23 21.44 1.60
N GLU A 146 -0.89 22.55 1.84
CA GLU A 146 -2.11 22.99 1.16
C GLU A 146 -1.84 23.42 -0.29
N ASP A 147 -1.61 22.48 -1.18
CA ASP A 147 -1.65 22.75 -2.60
C ASP A 147 -2.35 21.60 -3.31
N PRO A 148 -3.68 21.71 -3.51
CA PRO A 148 -4.48 20.63 -4.09
C PRO A 148 -4.02 20.22 -5.50
N LYS A 149 -3.29 21.05 -6.22
CA LYS A 149 -2.76 20.74 -7.55
C LYS A 149 -1.44 19.98 -7.51
N ASN A 150 -0.71 20.07 -6.40
CA ASN A 150 0.67 19.60 -6.27
C ASN A 150 0.86 18.55 -5.18
N ASN A 151 -0.14 18.26 -4.37
CA ASN A 151 -0.04 17.30 -3.28
C ASN A 151 -0.73 16.02 -3.64
N ASP A 152 0.04 15.03 -4.01
CA ASP A 152 -0.44 13.67 -4.11
C ASP A 152 0.47 12.71 -3.33
N PHE A 153 -0.03 11.49 -3.15
CA PHE A 153 0.71 10.44 -2.46
C PHE A 153 1.67 9.66 -3.38
N ASN A 154 1.90 10.11 -4.60
CA ASN A 154 2.99 9.60 -5.43
C ASN A 154 4.33 9.93 -4.75
N GLY A 155 5.31 9.09 -4.95
CA GLY A 155 6.62 9.25 -4.30
C GLY A 155 6.64 8.89 -2.80
N MET A 156 5.48 8.77 -2.16
CA MET A 156 5.39 8.39 -0.74
C MET A 156 5.41 6.87 -0.52
N GLY A 157 5.88 6.12 -1.51
CA GLY A 157 6.14 4.69 -1.38
C GLY A 157 7.11 4.41 -0.23
N SER A 158 7.00 3.24 0.36
CA SER A 158 7.80 2.82 1.49
C SER A 158 8.42 1.47 1.22
N SER A 159 9.70 1.35 1.59
CA SER A 159 10.35 0.06 1.83
C SER A 159 10.58 -0.10 3.32
N ASN A 160 10.59 -1.33 3.81
CA ASN A 160 10.88 -1.62 5.20
C ASN A 160 11.86 -2.79 5.33
N ILE A 161 12.65 -2.77 6.38
CA ILE A 161 13.59 -3.83 6.75
C ILE A 161 13.52 -4.11 8.24
N HIS A 162 13.67 -5.37 8.60
CA HIS A 162 13.88 -5.74 10.01
C HIS A 162 15.30 -5.37 10.43
N PHE A 163 15.42 -4.65 11.54
CA PHE A 163 16.69 -4.26 12.14
C PHE A 163 16.66 -4.56 13.64
N LYS A 164 17.30 -5.64 14.06
CA LYS A 164 17.22 -6.15 15.44
C LYS A 164 15.77 -6.41 15.85
N GLU A 165 15.29 -5.76 16.90
CA GLU A 165 13.93 -5.86 17.44
C GLU A 165 12.98 -4.75 16.90
N SER A 166 13.45 -4.00 15.93
CA SER A 166 12.73 -2.90 15.34
C SER A 166 12.53 -3.10 13.82
N ILE A 167 11.74 -2.22 13.25
CA ILE A 167 11.60 -2.08 11.80
C ILE A 167 11.97 -0.67 11.41
N LEU A 168 12.88 -0.56 10.46
CA LEU A 168 13.15 0.69 9.76
C LEU A 168 12.29 0.73 8.50
N PHE A 169 11.64 1.85 8.27
CA PHE A 169 10.86 2.07 7.05
C PHE A 169 11.13 3.46 6.50
N SER A 170 11.14 3.56 5.18
CA SER A 170 11.26 4.85 4.51
C SER A 170 9.88 5.47 4.30
N LEU A 171 9.79 6.77 4.45
CA LEU A 171 8.64 7.55 4.04
C LEU A 171 9.12 8.61 3.04
N GLY A 172 8.69 8.49 1.79
CA GLY A 172 9.08 9.42 0.73
C GLY A 172 8.46 10.81 0.91
N THR A 173 8.77 11.72 0.01
CA THR A 173 8.14 13.04 -0.09
C THR A 173 6.98 12.98 -1.08
N PRO A 174 5.92 13.79 -0.89
CA PRO A 174 4.92 14.02 -1.93
C PRO A 174 5.59 14.50 -3.22
N GLU A 175 5.17 13.93 -4.33
CA GLU A 175 5.82 14.23 -5.59
C GLU A 175 5.35 15.56 -6.17
N LYS A 176 6.27 16.52 -6.34
CA LYS A 176 6.49 17.31 -7.55
C LYS A 176 7.79 18.09 -7.47
N HIS A 177 8.61 17.94 -8.48
CA HIS A 177 9.81 18.73 -8.69
C HIS A 177 9.47 20.21 -8.62
N LEU A 178 10.14 21.01 -7.82
CA LEU A 178 10.01 22.45 -7.67
C LEU A 178 8.90 22.96 -6.72
N SER A 179 8.19 22.12 -5.99
CA SER A 179 7.29 22.60 -4.94
C SER A 179 8.03 22.72 -3.60
N LYS A 180 7.47 23.52 -2.68
CA LYS A 180 7.93 23.56 -1.28
C LYS A 180 8.02 22.19 -0.62
N ASN A 181 7.32 21.20 -1.18
CA ASN A 181 7.28 19.82 -0.70
C ASN A 181 8.61 19.08 -0.86
N SER A 182 9.42 19.42 -1.87
CA SER A 182 10.75 18.84 -2.04
C SER A 182 11.70 19.21 -0.89
N LEU A 183 11.43 20.31 -0.20
CA LEU A 183 12.20 20.76 0.96
C LEU A 183 11.80 20.02 2.26
N LEU A 184 10.69 19.28 2.28
CA LEU A 184 10.26 18.52 3.47
C LEU A 184 11.29 17.48 3.90
N ALA A 185 12.05 16.92 2.97
CA ALA A 185 13.13 16.01 3.29
C ALA A 185 14.28 16.69 4.05
N GLN A 186 14.47 18.00 3.88
CA GLN A 186 15.48 18.84 4.56
C GLN A 186 14.95 19.39 5.90
N ASP A 187 13.64 19.42 6.10
CA ASP A 187 13.01 19.95 7.31
C ASP A 187 13.07 18.90 8.43
N ASN A 188 13.77 19.23 9.53
CA ASN A 188 13.91 18.35 10.69
C ASN A 188 12.58 18.08 11.43
N ASN A 189 11.57 18.93 11.26
CA ASN A 189 10.26 18.77 11.87
C ASN A 189 9.30 17.95 10.97
N SER A 190 9.72 17.58 9.77
CA SER A 190 8.93 16.79 8.85
C SER A 190 9.25 15.30 8.96
N PHE A 191 8.23 14.46 8.89
CA PHE A 191 8.38 13.02 8.75
C PHE A 191 8.61 12.59 7.29
N PHE A 192 8.36 13.47 6.31
CA PHE A 192 8.52 13.16 4.91
C PHE A 192 9.99 13.16 4.48
N GLY A 193 10.36 12.24 3.59
CA GLY A 193 11.73 12.06 3.13
C GLY A 193 12.68 11.53 4.21
N LYS A 194 12.17 10.75 5.16
CA LYS A 194 12.92 10.22 6.29
C LYS A 194 12.92 8.70 6.32
N ILE A 195 13.88 8.14 7.04
CA ILE A 195 13.85 6.77 7.54
C ILE A 195 13.38 6.83 8.98
N LEU A 196 12.31 6.13 9.27
CA LEU A 196 11.66 6.07 10.57
C LEU A 196 11.85 4.69 11.18
N GLU A 197 11.82 4.61 12.49
CA GLU A 197 11.97 3.36 13.24
C GLU A 197 10.70 3.08 14.07
N ILE A 198 10.19 1.85 13.94
CA ILE A 198 9.16 1.33 14.85
C ILE A 198 9.84 0.35 15.80
N LYS A 199 9.76 0.63 17.10
CA LYS A 199 10.21 -0.25 18.18
C LYS A 199 9.02 -0.86 18.90
N LYS A 200 9.19 -2.09 19.37
CA LYS A 200 8.31 -2.63 20.39
C LYS A 200 8.69 -2.02 21.75
N ASN A 201 7.73 -1.42 22.41
CA ASN A 201 7.86 -1.07 23.83
C ASN A 201 7.63 -2.30 24.70
#